data_bf33ec43708756ca65ba526caffaecdb
#
_entry.id   bf33ec43708756ca65ba526caffaecdb
#
_cell.length_a   1.000
_cell.length_b   1.000
_cell.length_c   1.000
_cell.angle_alpha   90.00
_cell.angle_beta   90.00
_cell.angle_gamma   90.00
#
_symmetry.space_group_name_H-M   'P 1'
#
loop_
_entity.id
_entity.type
_entity.pdbx_description
1 polymer ?
#
loop_
_entity_poly.entity_id
_entity_poly.type
_entity_poly.pdbx_seq_one_letter_code
_entity_poly.pdbx_strand_id
1 'polypeptide(L)'
;MIENRYNLSYPKGVPVCSVAIATHNKAKSLEETLASIFDLNTKCPFSFEVVVVDDKSTDNTFEVCKKFDVTYARLPQNPRKNPSVPRNLAFRIARGKVIVHQSDEVVHNTEDSLEKLVNLTEHNNFVIATVYNVHPEPKQVIETYTGCEKNKPYFFLGSVTKRALDVCGGYDEDFIGPGYDDDKLADDLVRIGARPIWTNDVVGLHLDHPKGNMSCGADSAAMYYGRKLYDTNGGTNV
;
A
#
# COMPACT_ATOMS: atom_id res chain seq x y z
N MET A 1 -13.29 -3.32 -14.99
CA MET A 1 -14.59 -3.65 -14.36
C MET A 1 -14.29 -4.60 -13.19
N ILE A 2 -14.93 -4.44 -12.04
CA ILE A 2 -14.74 -5.33 -10.87
C ILE A 2 -15.52 -6.60 -11.17
N GLU A 3 -14.87 -7.77 -11.13
CA GLU A 3 -15.53 -9.05 -11.39
C GLU A 3 -16.53 -9.41 -10.27
N ASN A 4 -16.10 -9.22 -9.02
CA ASN A 4 -16.94 -9.44 -7.84
C ASN A 4 -16.53 -8.48 -6.72
N ARG A 5 -17.52 -7.90 -6.06
CA ARG A 5 -17.34 -7.14 -4.82
C ARG A 5 -18.11 -7.82 -3.71
N TYR A 6 -17.42 -8.29 -2.69
CA TYR A 6 -18.03 -8.88 -1.50
C TYR A 6 -17.79 -7.94 -0.31
N ASN A 7 -18.87 -7.48 0.31
CA ASN A 7 -18.79 -6.91 1.64
C ASN A 7 -18.98 -8.06 2.62
N LEU A 8 -17.92 -8.44 3.26
CA LEU A 8 -17.97 -9.43 4.32
C LEU A 8 -18.47 -8.80 5.62
N SER A 9 -18.20 -7.49 5.83
CA SER A 9 -18.95 -6.63 6.74
C SER A 9 -18.78 -5.14 6.35
N TYR A 10 -19.73 -4.30 6.78
CA TYR A 10 -19.64 -2.84 6.64
C TYR A 10 -19.67 -2.22 8.02
N PRO A 11 -18.60 -1.52 8.45
CA PRO A 11 -18.67 -0.70 9.65
C PRO A 11 -19.78 0.32 9.51
N LYS A 12 -20.58 0.50 10.56
CA LYS A 12 -21.61 1.54 10.59
C LYS A 12 -20.92 2.92 10.56
N GLY A 13 -21.25 3.73 9.59
CA GLY A 13 -20.70 5.08 9.42
C GLY A 13 -19.49 5.16 8.47
N VAL A 14 -18.89 6.35 8.38
CA VAL A 14 -17.67 6.59 7.61
C VAL A 14 -16.47 6.34 8.51
N PRO A 15 -15.57 5.40 8.18
CA PRO A 15 -14.39 5.14 9.00
C PRO A 15 -13.44 6.34 8.97
N VAL A 16 -12.62 6.49 10.01
CA VAL A 16 -11.57 7.53 10.04
C VAL A 16 -10.47 7.18 9.06
N CYS A 17 -10.06 5.92 9.01
CA CYS A 17 -9.08 5.45 8.05
C CYS A 17 -9.52 4.17 7.35
N SER A 18 -8.94 3.94 6.18
CA SER A 18 -9.06 2.70 5.41
C SER A 18 -7.67 2.11 5.17
N VAL A 19 -7.46 0.86 5.56
CA VAL A 19 -6.28 0.11 5.18
C VAL A 19 -6.51 -0.46 3.78
N ALA A 20 -5.66 -0.08 2.83
CA ALA A 20 -5.79 -0.44 1.42
C ALA A 20 -4.69 -1.42 1.01
N ILE A 21 -5.08 -2.62 0.62
CA ILE A 21 -4.19 -3.74 0.28
C ILE A 21 -4.46 -4.19 -1.14
N ALA A 22 -3.42 -4.30 -1.95
CA ALA A 22 -3.43 -5.03 -3.21
C ALA A 22 -2.72 -6.38 -3.02
N THR A 23 -3.28 -7.46 -3.57
CA THR A 23 -2.71 -8.80 -3.40
C THR A 23 -2.78 -9.63 -4.68
N HIS A 24 -1.81 -10.53 -4.86
CA HIS A 24 -1.79 -11.52 -5.94
C HIS A 24 -1.04 -12.78 -5.52
N ASN A 25 -1.75 -13.90 -5.35
CA ASN A 25 -1.17 -15.19 -4.97
C ASN A 25 -0.28 -15.14 -3.71
N LYS A 26 -0.76 -14.49 -2.67
CA LYS A 26 -0.06 -14.28 -1.40
C LYS A 26 -0.91 -14.70 -0.18
N ALA A 27 -1.75 -15.72 -0.32
CA ALA A 27 -2.70 -16.14 0.71
C ALA A 27 -2.05 -16.27 2.11
N LYS A 28 -0.86 -16.89 2.19
CA LYS A 28 -0.19 -17.11 3.49
C LYS A 28 0.26 -15.80 4.13
N SER A 29 1.00 -14.96 3.43
CA SER A 29 1.47 -13.68 3.98
C SER A 29 0.33 -12.71 4.23
N LEU A 30 -0.68 -12.68 3.36
CA LEU A 30 -1.89 -11.90 3.56
C LEU A 30 -2.63 -12.30 4.85
N GLU A 31 -2.70 -13.58 5.19
CA GLU A 31 -3.32 -14.05 6.44
C GLU A 31 -2.58 -13.49 7.67
N GLU A 32 -1.25 -13.57 7.69
CA GLU A 32 -0.42 -12.99 8.75
C GLU A 32 -0.54 -11.46 8.81
N THR A 33 -0.57 -10.79 7.66
CA THR A 33 -0.77 -9.34 7.54
C THR A 33 -2.11 -8.93 8.14
N LEU A 34 -3.21 -9.57 7.71
CA LEU A 34 -4.55 -9.26 8.20
C LEU A 34 -4.68 -9.54 9.70
N ALA A 35 -4.17 -10.67 10.19
CA ALA A 35 -4.16 -10.99 11.61
C ALA A 35 -3.48 -9.88 12.42
N SER A 36 -2.30 -9.42 11.99
CA SER A 36 -1.57 -8.38 12.70
C SER A 36 -2.30 -7.02 12.71
N ILE A 37 -3.00 -6.67 11.62
CA ILE A 37 -3.78 -5.44 11.56
C ILE A 37 -4.90 -5.47 12.61
N PHE A 38 -5.65 -6.56 12.70
CA PHE A 38 -6.76 -6.67 13.64
C PHE A 38 -6.28 -6.87 15.08
N ASP A 39 -5.27 -7.69 15.32
CA ASP A 39 -4.77 -8.01 16.67
C ASP A 39 -4.10 -6.81 17.35
N LEU A 40 -3.27 -6.06 16.60
CA LEU A 40 -2.50 -4.94 17.17
C LEU A 40 -3.27 -3.61 17.21
N ASN A 41 -4.46 -3.54 16.63
CA ASN A 41 -5.29 -2.33 16.62
C ASN A 41 -6.66 -2.52 17.31
N THR A 42 -6.74 -3.47 18.23
CA THR A 42 -7.98 -3.79 18.98
C THR A 42 -8.47 -2.63 19.84
N LYS A 43 -7.58 -1.74 20.28
CA LYS A 43 -7.87 -0.57 21.11
C LYS A 43 -7.96 0.72 20.27
N CYS A 44 -7.99 0.62 18.95
CA CYS A 44 -8.07 1.79 18.09
C CYS A 44 -9.28 2.67 18.49
N PRO A 45 -9.07 3.96 18.81
CA PRO A 45 -10.13 4.83 19.36
C PRO A 45 -11.16 5.26 18.32
N PHE A 46 -11.02 4.84 17.08
CA PHE A 46 -11.91 5.15 15.98
C PHE A 46 -12.20 3.93 15.11
N SER A 47 -13.23 4.01 14.29
CA SER A 47 -13.54 2.96 13.33
C SER A 47 -12.60 3.02 12.13
N PHE A 48 -12.11 1.86 11.71
CA PHE A 48 -11.36 1.67 10.47
C PHE A 48 -12.01 0.56 9.63
N GLU A 49 -11.65 0.52 8.38
CA GLU A 49 -11.99 -0.58 7.47
C GLU A 49 -10.73 -1.11 6.79
N VAL A 50 -10.79 -2.35 6.35
CA VAL A 50 -9.74 -2.97 5.52
C VAL A 50 -10.33 -3.28 4.16
N VAL A 51 -9.67 -2.80 3.10
CA VAL A 51 -10.04 -3.03 1.71
C VAL A 51 -8.96 -3.86 1.05
N VAL A 52 -9.31 -5.05 0.59
CA VAL A 52 -8.41 -5.95 -0.14
C VAL A 52 -8.84 -6.03 -1.59
N VAL A 53 -7.94 -5.66 -2.49
CA VAL A 53 -8.13 -5.84 -3.94
C VAL A 53 -7.23 -6.95 -4.46
N ASP A 54 -7.87 -8.02 -4.88
CA ASP A 54 -7.23 -9.21 -5.42
C ASP A 54 -7.00 -9.07 -6.93
N ASP A 55 -5.74 -9.07 -7.33
CA ASP A 55 -5.32 -9.04 -8.74
C ASP A 55 -5.36 -10.44 -9.37
N LYS A 56 -6.55 -11.09 -9.34
CA LYS A 56 -6.80 -12.37 -9.97
C LYS A 56 -5.97 -13.54 -9.39
N SER A 57 -5.90 -13.66 -8.08
CA SER A 57 -5.25 -14.80 -7.42
C SER A 57 -5.89 -16.12 -7.79
N THR A 58 -5.09 -17.18 -7.82
CA THR A 58 -5.51 -18.56 -8.08
C THR A 58 -5.32 -19.48 -6.87
N ASP A 59 -4.74 -18.94 -5.81
CA ASP A 59 -4.55 -19.60 -4.51
C ASP A 59 -5.75 -19.36 -3.56
N ASN A 60 -5.56 -19.63 -2.27
CA ASN A 60 -6.61 -19.49 -1.25
C ASN A 60 -6.82 -18.03 -0.76
N THR A 61 -6.39 -17.02 -1.50
CA THR A 61 -6.50 -15.60 -1.10
C THR A 61 -7.93 -15.22 -0.71
N PHE A 62 -8.95 -15.62 -1.48
CA PHE A 62 -10.34 -15.32 -1.16
C PHE A 62 -10.80 -15.99 0.14
N GLU A 63 -10.40 -17.25 0.36
CA GLU A 63 -10.76 -17.98 1.59
C GLU A 63 -10.10 -17.36 2.83
N VAL A 64 -8.88 -16.80 2.68
CA VAL A 64 -8.23 -16.02 3.74
C VAL A 64 -9.05 -14.76 4.04
N CYS A 65 -9.43 -13.99 3.04
CA CYS A 65 -10.21 -12.77 3.24
C CYS A 65 -11.53 -13.00 3.98
N LYS A 66 -12.18 -14.16 3.78
CA LYS A 66 -13.43 -14.52 4.48
C LYS A 66 -13.27 -14.72 5.99
N LYS A 67 -12.06 -14.91 6.49
CA LYS A 67 -11.79 -15.05 7.93
C LYS A 67 -11.76 -13.73 8.67
N PHE A 68 -11.70 -12.61 7.96
CA PHE A 68 -11.52 -11.26 8.52
C PHE A 68 -12.64 -10.31 8.07
N ASP A 69 -12.82 -9.25 8.84
CA ASP A 69 -13.76 -8.17 8.53
C ASP A 69 -13.18 -7.24 7.45
N VAL A 70 -13.24 -7.66 6.18
CA VAL A 70 -12.67 -6.91 5.07
C VAL A 70 -13.68 -6.66 3.95
N THR A 71 -13.51 -5.58 3.22
CA THR A 71 -14.13 -5.38 1.91
C THR A 71 -13.22 -6.01 0.86
N TYR A 72 -13.69 -7.04 0.20
CA TYR A 72 -12.94 -7.73 -0.85
C TYR A 72 -13.45 -7.35 -2.23
N ALA A 73 -12.55 -7.05 -3.15
CA ALA A 73 -12.83 -6.86 -4.57
C ALA A 73 -11.80 -7.60 -5.41
N ARG A 74 -12.24 -8.17 -6.53
CA ARG A 74 -11.38 -8.93 -7.44
C ARG A 74 -11.34 -8.29 -8.81
N LEU A 75 -10.14 -8.16 -9.38
CA LEU A 75 -9.94 -7.74 -10.76
C LEU A 75 -10.09 -8.92 -11.71
N PRO A 76 -10.74 -8.74 -12.86
CA PRO A 76 -10.85 -9.79 -13.89
C PRO A 76 -9.51 -10.02 -14.59
N GLN A 77 -8.71 -8.99 -14.73
CA GLN A 77 -7.39 -9.03 -15.36
C GLN A 77 -6.56 -7.79 -15.05
N ASN A 78 -5.24 -7.94 -15.06
CA ASN A 78 -4.27 -6.86 -15.00
C ASN A 78 -3.17 -7.15 -16.05
N PRO A 79 -3.31 -6.68 -17.29
CA PRO A 79 -2.38 -6.99 -18.37
C PRO A 79 -0.99 -6.39 -18.15
N ARG A 80 -0.87 -5.35 -17.33
CA ARG A 80 0.41 -4.67 -17.05
C ARG A 80 1.22 -5.36 -15.95
N LYS A 81 0.59 -6.26 -15.17
CA LYS A 81 1.23 -6.97 -14.04
C LYS A 81 1.93 -6.04 -13.05
N ASN A 82 1.38 -4.86 -12.87
CA ASN A 82 1.86 -3.83 -11.95
C ASN A 82 0.82 -3.64 -10.84
N PRO A 83 1.23 -3.45 -9.58
CA PRO A 83 0.32 -3.28 -8.47
C PRO A 83 -0.45 -1.94 -8.47
N SER A 84 -0.11 -0.99 -9.35
CA SER A 84 -0.76 0.33 -9.43
C SER A 84 -2.28 0.24 -9.63
N VAL A 85 -2.74 -0.64 -10.55
CA VAL A 85 -4.17 -0.80 -10.84
C VAL A 85 -4.96 -1.30 -9.63
N PRO A 86 -4.59 -2.44 -8.98
CA PRO A 86 -5.31 -2.90 -7.81
C PRO A 86 -5.15 -1.94 -6.62
N ARG A 87 -4.01 -1.26 -6.43
CA ARG A 87 -3.81 -0.24 -5.39
C ARG A 87 -4.76 0.95 -5.58
N ASN A 88 -4.84 1.51 -6.78
CA ASN A 88 -5.77 2.60 -7.09
C ASN A 88 -7.22 2.17 -6.92
N LEU A 89 -7.57 0.95 -7.29
CA LEU A 89 -8.92 0.45 -7.04
C LEU A 89 -9.22 0.37 -5.54
N ALA A 90 -8.25 -0.08 -4.72
CA ALA A 90 -8.40 -0.08 -3.27
C ALA A 90 -8.62 1.33 -2.73
N PHE A 91 -7.86 2.33 -3.21
CA PHE A 91 -8.05 3.74 -2.84
C PHE A 91 -9.43 4.29 -3.24
N ARG A 92 -9.94 3.92 -4.42
CA ARG A 92 -11.29 4.33 -4.88
C ARG A 92 -12.41 3.68 -4.05
N ILE A 93 -12.25 2.43 -3.61
CA ILE A 93 -13.23 1.73 -2.77
C ILE A 93 -13.21 2.26 -1.34
N ALA A 94 -12.04 2.61 -0.83
CA ALA A 94 -11.80 3.11 0.52
C ALA A 94 -12.65 4.36 0.82
N ARG A 95 -13.25 4.40 2.03
CA ARG A 95 -14.15 5.46 2.49
C ARG A 95 -13.56 6.38 3.54
N GLY A 96 -12.46 5.94 4.18
CA GLY A 96 -11.75 6.69 5.21
C GLY A 96 -11.12 7.97 4.67
N LYS A 97 -10.99 8.96 5.54
CA LYS A 97 -10.30 10.23 5.21
C LYS A 97 -8.78 10.03 5.08
N VAL A 98 -8.23 9.10 5.85
CA VAL A 98 -6.84 8.68 5.77
C VAL A 98 -6.78 7.30 5.13
N ILE A 99 -5.93 7.15 4.14
CA ILE A 99 -5.62 5.87 3.53
C ILE A 99 -4.32 5.37 4.14
N VAL A 100 -4.36 4.22 4.80
CA VAL A 100 -3.18 3.47 5.20
C VAL A 100 -2.88 2.52 4.04
N HIS A 101 -1.82 2.84 3.30
CA HIS A 101 -1.32 1.96 2.26
C HIS A 101 -0.55 0.81 2.90
N GLN A 102 -0.88 -0.42 2.54
CA GLN A 102 -0.37 -1.63 3.16
C GLN A 102 0.00 -2.67 2.09
N SER A 103 1.24 -3.19 2.17
CA SER A 103 1.61 -4.37 1.40
C SER A 103 1.02 -5.64 2.03
N ASP A 104 0.64 -6.61 1.20
CA ASP A 104 0.10 -7.91 1.62
C ASP A 104 1.13 -8.86 2.25
N GLU A 105 2.36 -8.39 2.39
CA GLU A 105 3.51 -9.11 2.96
C GLU A 105 4.11 -8.40 4.17
N VAL A 106 3.46 -7.33 4.65
CA VAL A 106 3.96 -6.56 5.81
C VAL A 106 3.08 -6.78 7.02
N VAL A 107 3.65 -7.40 8.04
CA VAL A 107 3.04 -7.62 9.34
C VAL A 107 3.29 -6.38 10.21
N HIS A 108 2.27 -5.85 10.86
CA HIS A 108 2.44 -4.80 11.86
C HIS A 108 3.27 -5.35 13.04
N ASN A 109 4.21 -4.54 13.52
CA ASN A 109 5.04 -4.87 14.69
C ASN A 109 4.97 -3.77 15.77
N THR A 110 3.95 -2.95 15.70
CA THR A 110 3.70 -1.86 16.66
C THR A 110 2.23 -1.89 17.05
N GLU A 111 1.95 -1.90 18.35
CA GLU A 111 0.59 -1.71 18.86
C GLU A 111 0.06 -0.31 18.47
N ASP A 112 -1.26 -0.24 18.24
CA ASP A 112 -1.95 1.01 17.87
C ASP A 112 -1.35 1.72 16.63
N SER A 113 -0.79 0.92 15.72
CA SER A 113 -0.12 1.42 14.51
C SER A 113 -1.03 2.28 13.63
N LEU A 114 -2.33 1.93 13.53
CA LEU A 114 -3.29 2.74 12.76
C LEU A 114 -3.55 4.10 13.40
N GLU A 115 -3.66 4.14 14.73
CA GLU A 115 -3.81 5.41 15.45
C GLU A 115 -2.60 6.31 15.25
N LYS A 116 -1.40 5.76 15.38
CA LYS A 116 -0.14 6.50 15.17
C LYS A 116 -0.03 7.03 13.75
N LEU A 117 -0.32 6.21 12.74
CA LEU A 117 -0.31 6.65 11.34
C LEU A 117 -1.33 7.75 11.07
N VAL A 118 -2.56 7.61 11.59
CA VAL A 118 -3.60 8.63 11.43
C VAL A 118 -3.20 9.95 12.07
N ASN A 119 -2.65 9.90 13.31
CA ASN A 119 -2.23 11.09 14.04
C ASN A 119 -1.07 11.83 13.38
N LEU A 120 -0.19 11.12 12.66
CA LEU A 120 0.91 11.70 11.90
C LEU A 120 0.46 12.24 10.53
N THR A 121 -0.72 11.82 10.03
CA THR A 121 -1.19 12.19 8.69
C THR A 121 -1.98 13.49 8.72
N GLU A 122 -1.38 14.53 8.17
CA GLU A 122 -2.00 15.85 7.98
C GLU A 122 -2.30 16.12 6.50
N HIS A 123 -2.94 17.26 6.21
CA HIS A 123 -3.37 17.62 4.85
C HIS A 123 -2.23 17.76 3.83
N ASN A 124 -1.03 18.10 4.30
CA ASN A 124 0.13 18.41 3.48
C ASN A 124 1.30 17.48 3.73
N ASN A 125 1.06 16.27 4.23
CA ASN A 125 2.09 15.27 4.36
C ASN A 125 1.62 13.87 3.92
N PHE A 126 2.58 12.97 3.75
CA PHE A 126 2.38 11.54 3.72
C PHE A 126 3.42 10.86 4.60
N VAL A 127 3.03 9.78 5.24
CA VAL A 127 3.85 9.11 6.26
C VAL A 127 4.36 7.79 5.72
N ILE A 128 5.63 7.52 5.92
CA ILE A 128 6.28 6.24 5.61
C ILE A 128 6.80 5.64 6.92
N ALA A 129 6.26 4.49 7.28
CA ALA A 129 6.69 3.73 8.45
C ALA A 129 8.06 3.07 8.19
N THR A 130 8.77 2.76 9.26
CA THR A 130 9.97 1.92 9.14
C THR A 130 9.57 0.48 8.89
N VAL A 131 10.13 -0.13 7.84
CA VAL A 131 9.88 -1.53 7.48
C VAL A 131 11.20 -2.27 7.33
N TYR A 132 11.32 -3.35 8.10
CA TYR A 132 12.43 -4.28 8.01
C TYR A 132 12.06 -5.50 7.18
N ASN A 133 12.93 -5.90 6.26
CA ASN A 133 12.84 -7.21 5.62
C ASN A 133 13.29 -8.28 6.61
N VAL A 134 12.50 -9.31 6.82
CA VAL A 134 12.76 -10.35 7.79
C VAL A 134 12.58 -11.73 7.17
N HIS A 135 13.36 -12.71 7.61
CA HIS A 135 13.02 -14.10 7.34
C HIS A 135 11.64 -14.42 7.92
N PRO A 136 10.78 -15.16 7.22
CA PRO A 136 9.46 -15.50 7.73
C PRO A 136 9.53 -16.24 9.08
N GLU A 137 10.48 -17.17 9.21
CA GLU A 137 10.69 -17.92 10.45
C GLU A 137 12.16 -18.37 10.61
N PRO A 138 12.83 -18.05 11.72
CA PRO A 138 12.42 -17.05 12.71
C PRO A 138 12.41 -15.64 12.09
N LYS A 139 11.59 -14.72 12.60
CA LYS A 139 11.51 -13.33 12.11
C LYS A 139 12.80 -12.55 12.44
N GLN A 140 13.88 -12.92 11.77
CA GLN A 140 15.19 -12.27 11.88
C GLN A 140 15.34 -11.20 10.82
N VAL A 141 15.74 -10.00 11.23
CA VAL A 141 15.99 -8.88 10.31
C VAL A 141 17.11 -9.21 9.34
N ILE A 142 16.83 -9.04 8.06
CA ILE A 142 17.80 -9.16 6.96
C ILE A 142 18.35 -7.77 6.62
N GLU A 143 17.46 -6.80 6.40
CA GLU A 143 17.81 -5.43 6.04
C GLU A 143 16.67 -4.46 6.34
N THR A 144 16.97 -3.17 6.39
CA THR A 144 15.96 -2.10 6.38
C THR A 144 15.52 -1.82 4.96
N TYR A 145 14.22 -1.92 4.66
CA TYR A 145 13.68 -1.58 3.34
C TYR A 145 13.40 -0.08 3.21
N THR A 146 12.73 0.50 4.18
CA THR A 146 12.38 1.91 4.20
C THR A 146 12.27 2.43 5.63
N GLY A 147 12.16 3.73 5.81
CA GLY A 147 12.03 4.40 7.09
C GLY A 147 13.07 5.49 7.29
N CYS A 148 13.26 5.91 8.54
CA CYS A 148 14.14 7.03 8.90
C CYS A 148 15.60 6.85 8.44
N GLU A 149 16.08 5.60 8.38
CA GLU A 149 17.48 5.32 8.00
C GLU A 149 17.72 5.34 6.48
N LYS A 150 16.74 4.89 5.69
CA LYS A 150 16.87 4.77 4.24
C LYS A 150 16.20 5.89 3.45
N ASN A 151 15.24 6.59 4.01
CA ASN A 151 14.48 7.67 3.36
C ASN A 151 13.95 7.30 1.95
N LYS A 152 13.60 6.03 1.74
CA LYS A 152 12.97 5.56 0.50
C LYS A 152 11.46 5.66 0.63
N PRO A 153 10.77 6.24 -0.34
CA PRO A 153 9.33 6.46 -0.26
C PRO A 153 8.54 5.20 -0.64
N TYR A 154 8.95 4.05 -0.15
CA TYR A 154 8.25 2.80 -0.42
C TYR A 154 7.06 2.64 0.51
N PHE A 155 5.87 2.60 -0.08
CA PHE A 155 4.62 2.48 0.66
C PHE A 155 4.31 1.03 1.07
N PHE A 156 5.30 0.31 1.60
CA PHE A 156 5.06 -1.00 2.20
C PHE A 156 4.12 -0.91 3.41
N LEU A 157 4.27 0.15 4.20
CA LEU A 157 3.38 0.58 5.27
C LEU A 157 3.50 2.10 5.39
N GLY A 158 2.41 2.80 5.17
CA GLY A 158 2.42 4.26 5.22
C GLY A 158 1.01 4.83 5.17
N SER A 159 0.88 6.14 5.25
CA SER A 159 -0.43 6.78 5.22
C SER A 159 -0.41 8.11 4.49
N VAL A 160 -1.55 8.44 3.93
CA VAL A 160 -1.77 9.68 3.18
C VAL A 160 -3.25 10.04 3.25
N THR A 161 -3.60 11.31 3.14
CA THR A 161 -5.03 11.67 3.07
C THR A 161 -5.63 11.21 1.75
N LYS A 162 -6.87 10.72 1.80
CA LYS A 162 -7.60 10.36 0.56
C LYS A 162 -7.66 11.54 -0.41
N ARG A 163 -7.84 12.77 0.11
CA ARG A 163 -7.84 13.98 -0.72
C ARG A 163 -6.52 14.17 -1.49
N ALA A 164 -5.37 13.92 -0.88
CA ALA A 164 -4.09 14.04 -1.57
C ALA A 164 -3.97 13.03 -2.71
N LEU A 165 -4.41 11.77 -2.49
CA LEU A 165 -4.48 10.75 -3.54
C LEU A 165 -5.43 11.14 -4.67
N ASP A 166 -6.61 11.69 -4.34
CA ASP A 166 -7.57 12.15 -5.35
C ASP A 166 -7.00 13.31 -6.20
N VAL A 167 -6.21 14.22 -5.59
CA VAL A 167 -5.60 15.36 -6.28
C VAL A 167 -4.40 14.93 -7.14
N CYS A 168 -3.53 14.06 -6.63
CA CYS A 168 -2.36 13.60 -7.42
C CYS A 168 -2.71 12.51 -8.44
N GLY A 169 -3.92 11.92 -8.37
CA GLY A 169 -4.37 10.87 -9.27
C GLY A 169 -4.02 9.45 -8.82
N GLY A 170 -3.37 9.27 -7.67
CA GLY A 170 -2.92 7.98 -7.18
C GLY A 170 -1.69 7.47 -7.91
N TYR A 171 -1.55 6.15 -7.97
CA TYR A 171 -0.47 5.48 -8.72
C TYR A 171 -0.65 5.63 -10.22
N ASP A 172 0.45 5.74 -10.93
CA ASP A 172 0.46 5.72 -12.39
C ASP A 172 0.20 4.30 -12.91
N GLU A 173 -0.97 4.07 -13.51
CA GLU A 173 -1.40 2.75 -14.00
C GLU A 173 -0.70 2.34 -15.31
N ASP A 174 0.10 3.21 -15.92
CA ASP A 174 0.82 2.89 -17.15
C ASP A 174 2.12 2.11 -16.90
N PHE A 175 2.63 2.06 -15.68
CA PHE A 175 3.80 1.26 -15.35
C PHE A 175 3.60 -0.22 -15.72
N ILE A 176 4.66 -0.84 -16.23
CA ILE A 176 4.68 -2.26 -16.61
C ILE A 176 5.67 -2.99 -15.70
N GLY A 177 5.15 -3.99 -14.97
CA GLY A 177 5.96 -4.72 -13.99
C GLY A 177 6.25 -3.89 -12.74
N PRO A 178 7.00 -4.44 -11.77
CA PRO A 178 7.28 -3.80 -10.49
C PRO A 178 8.38 -2.75 -10.57
N GLY A 179 8.34 -1.79 -9.64
CA GLY A 179 9.39 -0.82 -9.37
C GLY A 179 9.10 0.57 -9.91
N TYR A 180 9.62 1.57 -9.20
CA TYR A 180 9.45 3.01 -9.44
C TYR A 180 8.01 3.54 -9.33
N ASP A 181 7.01 2.70 -9.14
CA ASP A 181 5.63 3.10 -8.90
C ASP A 181 5.48 3.89 -7.59
N ASP A 182 6.12 3.45 -6.52
CA ASP A 182 6.15 4.16 -5.23
C ASP A 182 6.93 5.49 -5.34
N ASP A 183 8.08 5.50 -6.04
CA ASP A 183 8.86 6.73 -6.27
C ASP A 183 8.03 7.76 -7.04
N LYS A 184 7.30 7.33 -8.08
CA LYS A 184 6.44 8.22 -8.87
C LYS A 184 5.28 8.77 -8.05
N LEU A 185 4.62 7.94 -7.24
CA LEU A 185 3.57 8.42 -6.34
C LEU A 185 4.11 9.46 -5.36
N ALA A 186 5.28 9.23 -4.78
CA ALA A 186 5.90 10.18 -3.86
C ALA A 186 6.24 11.50 -4.56
N ASP A 187 6.82 11.46 -5.77
CA ASP A 187 7.09 12.67 -6.57
C ASP A 187 5.79 13.44 -6.87
N ASP A 188 4.69 12.75 -7.19
CA ASP A 188 3.39 13.37 -7.46
C ASP A 188 2.78 14.01 -6.21
N LEU A 189 2.89 13.35 -5.05
CA LEU A 189 2.47 13.91 -3.77
C LEU A 189 3.29 15.17 -3.42
N VAL A 190 4.61 15.13 -3.62
CA VAL A 190 5.48 16.31 -3.42
C VAL A 190 5.10 17.45 -4.37
N ARG A 191 4.78 17.15 -5.62
CA ARG A 191 4.37 18.16 -6.62
C ARG A 191 3.08 18.90 -6.23
N ILE A 192 2.15 18.24 -5.55
CA ILE A 192 0.95 18.90 -4.99
C ILE A 192 1.19 19.59 -3.63
N GLY A 193 2.45 19.63 -3.16
CA GLY A 193 2.86 20.31 -1.93
C GLY A 193 2.87 19.44 -0.68
N ALA A 194 2.65 18.12 -0.79
CA ALA A 194 2.76 17.22 0.35
C ALA A 194 4.25 16.97 0.71
N ARG A 195 4.50 16.73 1.99
CA ARG A 195 5.86 16.47 2.52
C ARG A 195 5.97 15.05 3.02
N PRO A 196 7.04 14.32 2.69
CA PRO A 196 7.29 13.01 3.28
C PRO A 196 7.66 13.13 4.76
N ILE A 197 7.10 12.26 5.58
CA ILE A 197 7.46 12.05 6.98
C ILE A 197 7.85 10.58 7.13
N TRP A 198 9.09 10.33 7.51
CA TRP A 198 9.53 8.99 7.91
C TRP A 198 9.41 8.84 9.42
N THR A 199 8.91 7.69 9.88
CA THR A 199 8.71 7.48 11.32
C THR A 199 9.20 6.11 11.79
N ASN A 200 9.77 6.08 13.00
CA ASN A 200 10.08 4.86 13.75
C ASN A 200 8.98 4.53 14.78
N ASP A 201 7.97 5.38 14.94
CA ASP A 201 6.86 5.16 15.87
C ASP A 201 5.96 4.02 15.39
N VAL A 202 6.01 3.71 14.10
CA VAL A 202 5.36 2.57 13.49
C VAL A 202 6.40 1.72 12.75
N VAL A 203 6.41 0.44 13.06
CA VAL A 203 7.32 -0.54 12.48
C VAL A 203 6.51 -1.66 11.82
N GLY A 204 6.84 -1.98 10.59
CA GLY A 204 6.37 -3.15 9.85
C GLY A 204 7.48 -4.17 9.62
N LEU A 205 7.12 -5.44 9.53
CA LEU A 205 8.02 -6.53 9.16
C LEU A 205 7.56 -7.09 7.81
N HIS A 206 8.35 -6.85 6.78
CA HIS A 206 8.14 -7.43 5.46
C HIS A 206 8.66 -8.87 5.47
N LEU A 207 7.77 -9.82 5.23
CA LEU A 207 8.10 -11.24 5.19
C LEU A 207 8.85 -11.55 3.89
N ASP A 208 10.14 -11.89 4.00
CA ASP A 208 10.95 -12.21 2.83
C ASP A 208 10.38 -13.40 2.06
N HIS A 209 10.38 -13.30 0.77
CA HIS A 209 9.88 -14.32 -0.14
C HIS A 209 10.82 -14.47 -1.33
N PRO A 210 10.82 -15.62 -2.01
CA PRO A 210 11.58 -15.78 -3.23
C PRO A 210 11.22 -14.65 -4.22
N LYS A 211 12.20 -13.81 -4.51
CA LYS A 211 12.07 -12.80 -5.57
C LYS A 211 11.87 -13.60 -6.85
N GLY A 212 10.64 -13.63 -7.36
CA GLY A 212 10.38 -14.17 -8.69
C GLY A 212 11.33 -13.54 -9.71
N ASN A 213 11.43 -14.09 -10.91
CA ASN A 213 12.26 -13.55 -12.01
C ASN A 213 11.87 -12.14 -12.48
N MET A 214 11.15 -11.39 -11.64
CA MET A 214 10.79 -10.01 -11.88
C MET A 214 11.95 -9.11 -11.39
N SER A 215 12.96 -8.95 -12.24
CA SER A 215 13.85 -7.79 -12.12
C SER A 215 12.98 -6.53 -12.18
N CYS A 216 13.28 -5.55 -11.31
CA CYS A 216 12.80 -4.18 -11.50
C CYS A 216 13.09 -3.80 -12.96
N GLY A 217 12.03 -3.74 -13.80
CA GLY A 217 12.22 -3.79 -15.23
C GLY A 217 12.95 -2.54 -15.71
N ALA A 218 13.85 -2.71 -16.67
CA ALA A 218 14.40 -1.59 -17.43
C ALA A 218 13.29 -0.68 -17.96
N ASP A 219 12.12 -1.25 -18.28
CA ASP A 219 10.94 -0.54 -18.74
C ASP A 219 10.34 0.39 -17.66
N SER A 220 10.21 -0.08 -16.41
CA SER A 220 9.71 0.76 -15.30
C SER A 220 10.67 1.91 -14.99
N ALA A 221 11.98 1.65 -15.02
CA ALA A 221 13.00 2.68 -14.86
C ALA A 221 12.94 3.72 -15.98
N ALA A 222 12.87 3.28 -17.24
CA ALA A 222 12.77 4.16 -18.40
C ALA A 222 11.50 5.02 -18.34
N MET A 223 10.37 4.45 -17.94
CA MET A 223 9.12 5.18 -17.75
C MET A 223 9.22 6.23 -16.64
N TYR A 224 9.77 5.87 -15.48
CA TYR A 224 9.92 6.80 -14.36
C TYR A 224 10.82 7.98 -14.72
N TYR A 225 12.02 7.72 -15.25
CA TYR A 225 12.95 8.79 -15.62
C TYR A 225 12.44 9.61 -16.80
N GLY A 226 11.78 8.99 -17.77
CA GLY A 226 11.16 9.71 -18.90
C GLY A 226 10.06 10.68 -18.41
N ARG A 227 9.18 10.24 -17.50
CA ARG A 227 8.14 11.11 -16.93
C ARG A 227 8.72 12.21 -16.07
N LYS A 228 9.74 11.92 -15.28
CA LYS A 228 10.42 12.93 -14.45
C LYS A 228 11.04 14.03 -15.30
N LEU A 229 11.67 13.69 -16.42
CA LEU A 229 12.20 14.68 -17.38
C LEU A 229 11.08 15.51 -18.02
N TYR A 230 9.97 14.87 -18.40
CA TYR A 230 8.80 15.57 -18.93
C TYR A 230 8.21 16.57 -17.93
N ASP A 231 8.02 16.13 -16.68
CA ASP A 231 7.48 16.98 -15.61
C ASP A 231 8.41 18.16 -15.29
N THR A 232 9.73 17.97 -15.28
CA THR A 232 10.71 19.05 -15.02
C THR A 232 10.80 20.07 -16.15
N ASN A 233 10.49 19.66 -17.38
CA ASN A 233 10.49 20.54 -18.57
C ASN A 233 9.12 21.23 -18.81
N GLY A 234 8.24 21.26 -17.81
CA GLY A 234 6.93 21.92 -17.91
C GLY A 234 5.97 21.27 -18.90
N GLY A 235 6.12 19.96 -19.13
CA GLY A 235 5.24 19.20 -20.01
C GLY A 235 5.55 19.35 -21.51
N THR A 236 6.67 19.94 -21.89
CA THR A 236 7.10 20.01 -23.29
C THR A 236 7.96 18.81 -23.65
N ASN A 237 7.59 18.09 -24.70
CA ASN A 237 8.49 17.10 -25.30
C ASN A 237 9.71 17.81 -25.88
N VAL A 238 10.90 17.50 -25.40
CA VAL A 238 12.17 17.86 -26.05
C VAL A 238 12.53 16.79 -27.06
#